data_0fb8b8b6d06d695c11405c99ec401ee7
#
_entry.id   0fb8b8b6d06d695c11405c99ec401ee7
#
_cell.length_a   1.000
_cell.length_b   1.000
_cell.length_c   1.000
_cell.angle_alpha   90.00
_cell.angle_beta   90.00
_cell.angle_gamma   90.00
#
_symmetry.space_group_name_H-M   'P 1'
#
loop_
_entity.id
_entity.type
_entity.pdbx_description
1 polymer ?
#
loop_
_entity_poly.entity_id
_entity_poly.type
_entity_poly.pdbx_seq_one_letter_code
_entity_poly.pdbx_strand_id
1 'polypeptide(L)'
;KIRRMYVNNGGDISFWLNYGSAFTIGVVDNPQRPELNTKVCLPYESPVRGLATSGWRGRSQSLGIADAVTVLAPSSACADAAATLIANNVNIEHPGIIRKPACDVKDDSDLGMHPVTVKVPFLHEKEVSQALQNGAESAKALIRKNKIQSAYLSMQKQTLVIENT
;
A
#
# COMPACT_ATOMS: atom_id res chain seq x y z
N LYS A 1 2.68 -12.54 -31.09
CA LYS A 1 1.68 -11.68 -30.40
C LYS A 1 2.01 -11.64 -28.91
N ILE A 2 2.08 -10.44 -28.34
CA ILE A 2 2.29 -10.22 -26.88
C ILE A 2 1.03 -10.70 -26.17
N ARG A 3 1.19 -11.51 -25.12
CA ARG A 3 0.08 -11.98 -24.29
C ARG A 3 -0.05 -11.20 -22.99
N ARG A 4 1.07 -10.74 -22.45
CA ARG A 4 1.17 -10.03 -21.17
C ARG A 4 2.28 -9.00 -21.28
N MET A 5 2.08 -7.86 -20.66
CA MET A 5 3.09 -6.80 -20.53
C MET A 5 2.91 -6.09 -19.20
N TYR A 6 4.00 -5.70 -18.58
CA TYR A 6 3.96 -4.85 -17.38
C TYR A 6 5.11 -3.84 -17.40
N VAL A 7 4.88 -2.74 -16.71
CA VAL A 7 5.89 -1.73 -16.39
C VAL A 7 5.91 -1.59 -14.88
N ASN A 8 7.09 -1.66 -14.28
CA ASN A 8 7.30 -1.48 -12.85
C ASN A 8 8.19 -0.26 -12.63
N ASN A 9 7.66 0.74 -11.97
CA ASN A 9 8.39 1.95 -11.57
C ASN A 9 8.51 1.97 -10.05
N GLY A 10 9.47 1.21 -9.53
CA GLY A 10 9.79 1.28 -8.12
C GLY A 10 8.75 0.68 -7.16
N GLY A 11 7.84 -0.15 -7.61
CA GLY A 11 6.75 -0.73 -6.83
C GLY A 11 5.38 -0.40 -7.40
N ASP A 12 5.27 0.68 -8.17
CA ASP A 12 4.06 1.02 -8.91
C ASP A 12 4.06 0.26 -10.23
N ILE A 13 3.12 -0.63 -10.38
CA ILE A 13 3.06 -1.54 -11.52
C ILE A 13 1.81 -1.27 -12.33
N SER A 14 1.99 -1.00 -13.62
CA SER A 14 0.94 -1.01 -14.62
C SER A 14 1.08 -2.23 -15.50
N PHE A 15 -0.01 -2.88 -15.87
CA PHE A 15 0.05 -4.06 -16.69
C PHE A 15 -1.10 -4.17 -17.70
N TRP A 16 -0.83 -4.90 -18.75
CA TRP A 16 -1.77 -5.23 -19.79
C TRP A 16 -1.85 -6.76 -19.98
N LEU A 17 -3.06 -7.25 -20.17
CA LEU A 17 -3.37 -8.66 -20.37
C LEU A 17 -4.17 -8.82 -21.66
N ASN A 18 -3.88 -9.87 -22.43
CA ASN A 18 -4.74 -10.32 -23.51
C ASN A 18 -5.72 -11.38 -23.00
N TYR A 19 -6.78 -11.59 -23.74
CA TYR A 19 -7.80 -12.62 -23.46
C TYR A 19 -7.16 -13.98 -23.15
N GLY A 20 -7.66 -14.65 -22.12
CA GLY A 20 -7.18 -15.94 -21.63
C GLY A 20 -5.80 -15.89 -20.97
N SER A 21 -5.31 -14.70 -20.59
CA SER A 21 -4.04 -14.52 -19.85
C SER A 21 -4.30 -14.08 -18.43
N ALA A 22 -3.36 -14.36 -17.51
CA ALA A 22 -3.39 -13.91 -16.13
C ALA A 22 -1.98 -13.53 -15.67
N PHE A 23 -1.90 -12.64 -14.68
CA PHE A 23 -0.71 -12.44 -13.85
C PHE A 23 -0.93 -13.06 -12.48
N THR A 24 0.12 -13.68 -11.94
CA THR A 24 0.24 -13.97 -10.51
C THR A 24 1.26 -13.02 -9.92
N ILE A 25 0.82 -12.24 -8.94
CA ILE A 25 1.63 -11.20 -8.30
C ILE A 25 1.85 -11.61 -6.85
N GLY A 26 3.10 -11.52 -6.39
CA GLY A 26 3.45 -11.72 -5.00
C GLY A 26 3.50 -10.39 -4.26
N VAL A 27 2.99 -10.37 -3.05
CA VAL A 27 3.06 -9.20 -2.14
C VAL A 27 4.14 -9.48 -1.10
N VAL A 28 5.01 -8.48 -0.90
CA VAL A 28 6.10 -8.47 0.07
C VAL A 28 5.90 -7.29 1.01
N ASP A 29 5.73 -7.54 2.30
CA ASP A 29 5.45 -6.50 3.30
C ASP A 29 6.70 -5.73 3.73
N ASN A 30 7.85 -6.40 3.70
CA ASN A 30 9.10 -5.82 4.13
C ASN A 30 10.18 -5.95 3.03
N PRO A 31 10.51 -4.85 2.33
CA PRO A 31 11.55 -4.88 1.29
C PRO A 31 12.95 -5.25 1.79
N GLN A 32 13.23 -5.07 3.10
CA GLN A 32 14.52 -5.42 3.70
C GLN A 32 14.62 -6.92 4.04
N ARG A 33 13.49 -7.60 4.14
CA ARG A 33 13.37 -9.06 4.34
C ARG A 33 12.28 -9.57 3.40
N PRO A 34 12.58 -9.76 2.10
CA PRO A 34 11.58 -10.09 1.10
C PRO A 34 11.08 -11.52 1.27
N GLU A 35 10.05 -11.68 2.07
CA GLU A 35 9.28 -12.92 2.19
C GLU A 35 7.97 -12.76 1.43
N LEU A 36 7.56 -13.80 0.73
CA LEU A 36 6.31 -13.81 -0.01
C LEU A 36 5.14 -14.01 0.94
N ASN A 37 4.47 -12.94 1.33
CA ASN A 37 3.39 -12.96 2.31
C ASN A 37 2.08 -13.46 1.71
N THR A 38 1.78 -13.07 0.48
CA THR A 38 0.56 -13.50 -0.22
C THR A 38 0.76 -13.46 -1.74
N LYS A 39 -0.15 -14.11 -2.46
CA LYS A 39 -0.21 -14.10 -3.92
C LYS A 39 -1.62 -13.74 -4.37
N VAL A 40 -1.72 -12.92 -5.40
CA VAL A 40 -2.98 -12.62 -6.06
C VAL A 40 -2.90 -13.02 -7.52
N CYS A 41 -3.93 -13.71 -8.00
CA CYS A 41 -4.09 -14.03 -9.42
C CYS A 41 -5.04 -13.03 -10.05
N LEU A 42 -4.59 -12.36 -11.10
CA LEU A 42 -5.34 -11.35 -11.84
C LEU A 42 -5.58 -11.86 -13.26
N PRO A 43 -6.74 -12.45 -13.55
CA PRO A 43 -7.10 -12.86 -14.88
C PRO A 43 -7.45 -11.65 -15.77
N TYR A 44 -7.54 -11.88 -17.07
CA TYR A 44 -7.92 -10.84 -18.04
C TYR A 44 -9.26 -10.17 -17.70
N GLU A 45 -10.22 -10.95 -17.19
CA GLU A 45 -11.57 -10.51 -16.83
C GLU A 45 -11.59 -9.56 -15.60
N SER A 46 -10.54 -9.60 -14.78
CA SER A 46 -10.39 -8.64 -13.68
C SER A 46 -10.29 -7.21 -14.22
N PRO A 47 -10.97 -6.23 -13.61
CA PRO A 47 -10.84 -4.82 -13.99
C PRO A 47 -9.49 -4.22 -13.56
N VAL A 48 -8.69 -4.92 -12.76
CA VAL A 48 -7.40 -4.45 -12.27
C VAL A 48 -6.39 -4.36 -13.40
N ARG A 49 -5.73 -3.19 -13.52
CA ARG A 49 -4.62 -2.95 -14.47
C ARG A 49 -3.45 -2.23 -13.83
N GLY A 50 -3.54 -1.95 -12.54
CA GLY A 50 -2.47 -1.35 -11.77
C GLY A 50 -2.44 -1.83 -10.33
N LEU A 51 -1.25 -1.82 -9.76
CA LEU A 51 -1.04 -1.99 -8.34
C LEU A 51 0.07 -1.06 -7.87
N ALA A 52 0.00 -0.67 -6.61
CA ALA A 52 1.05 0.11 -5.95
C ALA A 52 1.14 -0.26 -4.47
N THR A 53 2.31 -0.02 -3.88
CA THR A 53 2.55 -0.27 -2.46
C THR A 53 3.15 0.96 -1.81
N SER A 54 2.55 1.44 -0.73
CA SER A 54 3.02 2.53 0.13
C SER A 54 3.22 2.02 1.57
N GLY A 55 3.92 2.81 2.40
CA GLY A 55 4.16 2.51 3.81
C GLY A 55 5.44 3.16 4.31
N TRP A 56 5.59 3.30 5.65
CA TRP A 56 6.72 4.03 6.22
C TRP A 56 8.07 3.30 6.07
N ARG A 57 8.05 1.97 5.82
CA ARG A 57 9.28 1.17 5.58
C ARG A 57 9.72 1.19 4.12
N GLY A 58 8.89 1.72 3.23
CA GLY A 58 9.15 1.81 1.80
C GLY A 58 10.16 2.90 1.45
N ARG A 59 10.36 3.10 0.13
CA ARG A 59 11.19 4.19 -0.40
C ARG A 59 10.47 5.53 -0.37
N SER A 60 9.15 5.51 -0.39
CA SER A 60 8.30 6.68 -0.23
C SER A 60 8.17 7.03 1.24
N GLN A 61 8.13 8.32 1.54
CA GLN A 61 7.85 8.83 2.87
C GLN A 61 6.34 8.67 3.16
N SER A 62 5.98 8.33 4.41
CA SER A 62 4.59 8.18 4.83
C SER A 62 4.32 8.95 6.12
N LEU A 63 3.12 9.52 6.24
CA LEU A 63 2.63 10.16 7.45
C LEU A 63 2.07 9.13 8.44
N GLY A 64 1.66 7.96 7.95
CA GLY A 64 1.13 6.85 8.73
C GLY A 64 2.21 5.88 9.18
N ILE A 65 1.76 4.78 9.79
CA ILE A 65 2.63 3.78 10.45
C ILE A 65 2.49 2.37 9.85
N ALA A 66 1.77 2.22 8.72
CA ALA A 66 1.68 0.93 8.02
C ALA A 66 3.06 0.46 7.56
N ASP A 67 3.41 -0.80 7.81
CA ASP A 67 4.61 -1.41 7.22
C ASP A 67 4.47 -1.47 5.70
N ALA A 68 3.30 -1.90 5.20
CA ALA A 68 2.95 -1.88 3.79
C ALA A 68 1.44 -1.78 3.58
N VAL A 69 1.04 -1.05 2.55
CA VAL A 69 -0.32 -1.04 2.00
C VAL A 69 -0.23 -1.25 0.51
N THR A 70 -0.71 -2.41 0.04
CA THR A 70 -0.76 -2.74 -1.40
C THR A 70 -2.19 -2.60 -1.89
N VAL A 71 -2.39 -1.85 -2.96
CA VAL A 71 -3.70 -1.57 -3.57
C VAL A 71 -3.77 -2.11 -4.98
N LEU A 72 -4.90 -2.71 -5.32
CA LEU A 72 -5.27 -3.14 -6.66
C LEU A 72 -6.33 -2.20 -7.24
N ALA A 73 -6.07 -1.62 -8.41
CA ALA A 73 -6.92 -0.60 -9.01
C ALA A 73 -7.01 -0.72 -10.55
N PRO A 74 -7.95 0.00 -11.20
CA PRO A 74 -8.05 0.03 -12.67
C PRO A 74 -6.83 0.63 -13.37
N SER A 75 -5.99 1.38 -12.66
CA SER A 75 -4.71 1.93 -13.16
C SER A 75 -3.69 2.04 -12.03
N SER A 76 -2.39 2.08 -12.39
CA SER A 76 -1.30 2.29 -11.43
C SER A 76 -1.40 3.64 -10.72
N ALA A 77 -1.81 4.71 -11.41
CA ALA A 77 -2.01 6.03 -10.82
C ALA A 77 -3.11 6.03 -9.74
N CYS A 78 -4.24 5.33 -9.98
CA CYS A 78 -5.27 5.14 -8.95
C CYS A 78 -4.76 4.29 -7.79
N ALA A 79 -3.98 3.25 -8.08
CA ALA A 79 -3.41 2.38 -7.06
C ALA A 79 -2.44 3.15 -6.15
N ASP A 80 -1.53 3.94 -6.74
CA ASP A 80 -0.53 4.74 -6.03
C ASP A 80 -1.17 5.79 -5.11
N ALA A 81 -2.07 6.62 -5.67
CA ALA A 81 -2.79 7.62 -4.87
C ALA A 81 -3.58 6.97 -3.72
N ALA A 82 -4.24 5.84 -3.97
CA ALA A 82 -5.01 5.14 -2.95
C ALA A 82 -4.10 4.47 -1.90
N ALA A 83 -3.00 3.84 -2.31
CA ALA A 83 -2.04 3.22 -1.40
C ALA A 83 -1.45 4.27 -0.43
N THR A 84 -1.09 5.44 -0.95
CA THR A 84 -0.60 6.57 -0.15
C THR A 84 -1.66 7.07 0.84
N LEU A 85 -2.89 7.31 0.39
CA LEU A 85 -3.98 7.75 1.26
C LEU A 85 -4.29 6.75 2.36
N ILE A 86 -4.40 5.47 2.03
CA ILE A 86 -4.70 4.42 3.00
C ILE A 86 -3.53 4.26 3.98
N ALA A 87 -2.27 4.22 3.50
CA ALA A 87 -1.10 4.09 4.34
C ALA A 87 -0.98 5.23 5.36
N ASN A 88 -1.28 6.47 4.95
CA ASN A 88 -1.30 7.63 5.84
C ASN A 88 -2.39 7.53 6.92
N ASN A 89 -3.51 6.86 6.63
CA ASN A 89 -4.61 6.65 7.58
C ASN A 89 -4.43 5.40 8.47
N VAL A 90 -3.51 4.48 8.14
CA VAL A 90 -3.07 3.47 9.11
C VAL A 90 -2.24 4.18 10.17
N ASN A 91 -2.90 4.69 11.20
CA ASN A 91 -2.29 5.57 12.18
C ASN A 91 -3.03 5.59 13.50
N ILE A 92 -2.30 5.88 14.59
CA ILE A 92 -2.79 6.16 15.93
C ILE A 92 -1.91 7.20 16.59
N GLU A 93 -2.43 7.83 17.65
CA GLU A 93 -1.62 8.65 18.55
C GLU A 93 -0.87 7.74 19.55
N HIS A 94 0.47 7.83 19.56
CA HIS A 94 1.32 7.07 20.47
C HIS A 94 2.65 7.82 20.70
N PRO A 95 3.10 8.03 21.95
CA PRO A 95 4.27 8.85 22.24
C PRO A 95 5.60 8.30 21.70
N GLY A 96 5.66 7.00 21.43
CA GLY A 96 6.84 6.35 20.85
C GLY A 96 6.94 6.44 19.32
N ILE A 97 5.90 6.94 18.62
CA ILE A 97 5.96 7.19 17.19
C ILE A 97 6.72 8.49 16.97
N ILE A 98 7.83 8.42 16.22
CA ILE A 98 8.65 9.60 15.94
C ILE A 98 8.43 10.01 14.49
N ARG A 99 8.15 11.31 14.30
CA ARG A 99 8.05 11.94 12.99
C ARG A 99 9.05 13.09 12.89
N LYS A 100 9.50 13.36 11.66
CA LYS A 100 10.38 14.48 11.32
C LYS A 100 9.86 15.17 10.07
N PRO A 101 10.20 16.45 9.85
CA PRO A 101 9.95 17.09 8.56
C PRO A 101 10.52 16.24 7.42
N ALA A 102 9.77 16.12 6.33
CA ALA A 102 10.18 15.27 5.21
C ALA A 102 11.52 15.69 4.60
N CYS A 103 11.76 17.01 4.50
CA CYS A 103 13.01 17.58 4.04
C CYS A 103 14.22 17.26 4.94
N ASP A 104 14.02 17.00 6.25
CA ASP A 104 15.09 16.58 7.16
C ASP A 104 15.44 15.08 7.01
N VAL A 105 14.56 14.32 6.35
CA VAL A 105 14.74 12.88 6.13
C VAL A 105 15.28 12.59 4.73
N LYS A 106 14.90 13.43 3.74
CA LYS A 106 15.29 13.28 2.36
C LYS A 106 15.37 14.66 1.70
N ASP A 107 16.56 15.07 1.26
CA ASP A 107 16.84 16.42 0.76
C ASP A 107 15.99 16.84 -0.45
N ASP A 108 15.61 15.89 -1.31
CA ASP A 108 14.82 16.10 -2.52
C ASP A 108 13.31 15.78 -2.31
N SER A 109 12.84 15.82 -1.04
CA SER A 109 11.43 15.56 -0.74
C SER A 109 10.53 16.72 -1.16
N ASP A 110 9.53 16.41 -1.97
CA ASP A 110 8.45 17.32 -2.36
C ASP A 110 7.40 17.54 -1.24
N LEU A 111 7.49 16.78 -0.14
CA LEU A 111 6.63 16.92 1.04
C LEU A 111 7.07 18.06 1.99
N GLY A 112 8.26 18.63 1.79
CA GLY A 112 8.74 19.78 2.55
C GLY A 112 8.72 19.56 4.06
N MET A 113 7.99 20.43 4.78
CA MET A 113 7.87 20.39 6.24
C MET A 113 6.81 19.41 6.78
N HIS A 114 6.11 18.66 5.93
CA HIS A 114 5.16 17.66 6.40
C HIS A 114 5.83 16.60 7.29
N PRO A 115 5.25 16.26 8.46
CA PRO A 115 5.85 15.30 9.37
C PRO A 115 5.68 13.88 8.85
N VAL A 116 6.79 13.24 8.48
CA VAL A 116 6.82 11.85 8.03
C VAL A 116 7.33 10.92 9.12
N THR A 117 6.82 9.70 9.14
CA THR A 117 7.17 8.69 10.14
C THR A 117 8.59 8.18 9.91
N VAL A 118 9.42 8.25 10.95
CA VAL A 118 10.81 7.76 10.93
C VAL A 118 11.06 6.63 11.93
N LYS A 119 10.16 6.46 12.91
CA LYS A 119 10.23 5.36 13.87
C LYS A 119 8.84 4.99 14.35
N VAL A 120 8.57 3.70 14.38
CA VAL A 120 7.39 3.10 15.00
C VAL A 120 7.87 2.13 16.08
N PRO A 121 7.46 2.29 17.35
CA PRO A 121 7.80 1.35 18.41
C PRO A 121 7.07 0.02 18.19
N PHE A 122 7.42 -0.99 18.98
CA PHE A 122 6.56 -2.17 19.11
C PHE A 122 5.26 -1.76 19.83
N LEU A 123 4.14 -1.96 19.17
CA LEU A 123 2.80 -1.61 19.67
C LEU A 123 2.10 -2.85 20.20
N HIS A 124 1.16 -2.67 21.13
CA HIS A 124 0.28 -3.76 21.57
C HIS A 124 -0.66 -4.18 20.44
N GLU A 125 -1.11 -5.42 20.45
CA GLU A 125 -1.98 -5.99 19.40
C GLU A 125 -3.24 -5.14 19.16
N LYS A 126 -3.84 -4.59 20.20
CA LYS A 126 -5.03 -3.71 20.10
C LYS A 126 -4.73 -2.39 19.38
N GLU A 127 -3.55 -1.83 19.60
CA GLU A 127 -3.10 -0.58 18.96
C GLU A 127 -2.83 -0.82 17.47
N VAL A 128 -2.16 -1.94 17.14
CA VAL A 128 -1.96 -2.35 15.74
C VAL A 128 -3.30 -2.57 15.04
N SER A 129 -4.21 -3.29 15.68
CA SER A 129 -5.56 -3.53 15.15
C SER A 129 -6.31 -2.22 14.93
N GLN A 130 -6.25 -1.28 15.88
CA GLN A 130 -6.90 0.03 15.74
C GLN A 130 -6.31 0.82 14.56
N ALA A 131 -4.98 0.85 14.43
CA ALA A 131 -4.32 1.53 13.32
C ALA A 131 -4.75 0.95 11.96
N LEU A 132 -4.76 -0.39 11.85
CA LEU A 132 -5.21 -1.08 10.64
C LEU A 132 -6.68 -0.79 10.32
N GLN A 133 -7.56 -0.74 11.32
CA GLN A 133 -8.97 -0.40 11.12
C GLN A 133 -9.16 1.04 10.61
N ASN A 134 -8.38 2.00 11.11
CA ASN A 134 -8.43 3.37 10.62
C ASN A 134 -8.08 3.45 9.11
N GLY A 135 -7.07 2.69 8.67
CA GLY A 135 -6.74 2.55 7.24
C GLY A 135 -7.82 1.82 6.45
N ALA A 136 -8.41 0.77 7.04
CA ALA A 136 -9.46 -0.02 6.41
C ALA A 136 -10.70 0.81 6.08
N GLU A 137 -11.09 1.76 6.93
CA GLU A 137 -12.22 2.65 6.65
C GLU A 137 -11.96 3.51 5.39
N SER A 138 -10.73 3.97 5.21
CA SER A 138 -10.32 4.68 3.99
C SER A 138 -10.39 3.77 2.76
N ALA A 139 -9.92 2.53 2.87
CA ALA A 139 -10.00 1.54 1.79
C ALA A 139 -11.45 1.24 1.41
N LYS A 140 -12.33 0.98 2.39
CA LYS A 140 -13.77 0.76 2.17
C LYS A 140 -14.42 1.94 1.46
N ALA A 141 -14.07 3.18 1.85
CA ALA A 141 -14.60 4.38 1.20
C ALA A 141 -14.19 4.48 -0.28
N LEU A 142 -12.95 4.10 -0.60
CA LEU A 142 -12.45 4.09 -1.99
C LEU A 142 -13.08 2.96 -2.82
N ILE A 143 -13.30 1.78 -2.23
CA ILE A 143 -14.02 0.68 -2.87
C ILE A 143 -15.45 1.08 -3.20
N ARG A 144 -16.19 1.66 -2.23
CA ARG A 144 -17.57 2.16 -2.47
C ARG A 144 -17.66 3.19 -3.59
N LYS A 145 -16.57 3.94 -3.82
CA LYS A 145 -16.46 4.91 -4.93
C LYS A 145 -15.94 4.28 -6.24
N ASN A 146 -15.76 2.98 -6.29
CA ASN A 146 -15.20 2.23 -7.43
C ASN A 146 -13.80 2.76 -7.89
N LYS A 147 -13.00 3.28 -6.94
CA LYS A 147 -11.65 3.76 -7.21
C LYS A 147 -10.61 2.66 -7.15
N ILE A 148 -10.84 1.67 -6.28
CA ILE A 148 -9.98 0.51 -6.10
C ILE A 148 -10.83 -0.77 -6.02
N GLN A 149 -10.22 -1.92 -6.30
CA GLN A 149 -10.85 -3.24 -6.18
C GLN A 149 -10.58 -3.85 -4.82
N SER A 150 -9.34 -3.73 -4.34
CA SER A 150 -8.97 -4.27 -3.03
C SER A 150 -7.74 -3.55 -2.48
N ALA A 151 -7.56 -3.68 -1.17
CA ALA A 151 -6.38 -3.22 -0.45
C ALA A 151 -5.92 -4.29 0.55
N TYR A 152 -4.63 -4.53 0.60
CA TYR A 152 -3.94 -5.35 1.59
C TYR A 152 -3.13 -4.43 2.49
N LEU A 153 -3.40 -4.45 3.79
CA LEU A 153 -2.73 -3.64 4.80
C LEU A 153 -1.92 -4.54 5.71
N SER A 154 -0.69 -4.16 6.00
CA SER A 154 0.20 -4.90 6.89
C SER A 154 0.86 -3.97 7.90
N MET A 155 0.91 -4.40 9.15
CA MET A 155 1.59 -3.71 10.24
C MET A 155 1.97 -4.69 11.34
N GLN A 156 3.28 -4.74 11.68
CA GLN A 156 3.83 -5.55 12.78
C GLN A 156 3.28 -6.99 12.80
N LYS A 157 3.29 -7.67 11.65
CA LYS A 157 2.82 -9.05 11.42
C LYS A 157 1.29 -9.24 11.46
N GLN A 158 0.50 -8.21 11.75
CA GLN A 158 -0.93 -8.25 11.52
C GLN A 158 -1.25 -7.78 10.10
N THR A 159 -2.24 -8.41 9.50
CA THR A 159 -2.66 -8.10 8.14
C THR A 159 -4.17 -7.98 8.04
N LEU A 160 -4.64 -7.15 7.13
CA LEU A 160 -6.05 -6.96 6.85
C LEU A 160 -6.27 -6.82 5.34
N VAL A 161 -7.19 -7.60 4.80
CA VAL A 161 -7.61 -7.52 3.40
C VAL A 161 -8.99 -6.88 3.33
N ILE A 162 -9.13 -5.90 2.47
CA ILE A 162 -10.40 -5.22 2.19
C ILE A 162 -10.67 -5.38 0.70
N GLU A 163 -11.81 -5.97 0.38
CA GLU A 163 -12.25 -6.19 -1.00
C GLU A 163 -13.75 -5.96 -1.13
N ASN A 164 -14.21 -5.82 -2.36
CA ASN A 164 -15.64 -5.71 -2.63
C ASN A 164 -16.28 -7.10 -2.47
N THR A 165 -17.15 -7.26 -1.50
CA THR A 165 -17.98 -8.46 -1.28
C THR A 165 -19.23 -8.44 -2.15
#